data_5b8f319119b9aea44f5ed8ab3aa137db
#
_entry.id   5b8f319119b9aea44f5ed8ab3aa137db
#
_cell.length_a   1.000
_cell.length_b   1.000
_cell.length_c   1.000
_cell.angle_alpha   90.00
_cell.angle_beta   90.00
_cell.angle_gamma   90.00
#
_symmetry.space_group_name_H-M   'P 1'
#
loop_
_entity.id
_entity.type
_entity.pdbx_description
1 polymer ?
#
loop_
_entity_poly.entity_id
_entity_poly.type
_entity_poly.pdbx_seq_one_letter_code
_entity_poly.pdbx_strand_id
1 'polypeptide(L)'
;LTASEGAIMVSVMAFGSFLGRFGFGFLSDHIGRYNALILSLVINAIVMVLLLGQATSFISFLLAISVVGACFGGTMSIVPAIVGDAFGSANFGQNYSFVYPGYTVASFVGPMVAASTVEALGTYVPAFTVAGAISVIGIVLVFVAKMLAYKLEDKKAAMDTEAA
;
A
#
# COMPACT_ATOMS: atom_id res chain seq x y z
N LEU A 1 14.83 -5.81 21.82
CA LEU A 1 15.44 -4.89 20.85
C LEU A 1 16.01 -3.70 21.59
N THR A 2 17.24 -3.34 21.26
CA THR A 2 17.89 -2.12 21.78
C THR A 2 17.40 -0.88 21.02
N ALA A 3 17.58 0.32 21.61
CA ALA A 3 17.22 1.57 20.93
C ALA A 3 17.97 1.77 19.59
N SER A 4 19.24 1.31 19.51
CA SER A 4 20.03 1.35 18.29
C SER A 4 19.50 0.41 17.21
N GLU A 5 19.04 -0.78 17.54
CA GLU A 5 18.41 -1.70 16.61
C GLU A 5 17.09 -1.14 16.06
N GLY A 6 16.29 -0.48 16.92
CA GLY A 6 15.09 0.22 16.49
C GLY A 6 15.39 1.33 15.48
N ALA A 7 16.41 2.13 15.71
CA ALA A 7 16.83 3.18 14.79
C ALA A 7 17.29 2.63 13.42
N ILE A 8 18.01 1.51 13.42
CA ILE A 8 18.42 0.82 12.19
C ILE A 8 17.19 0.35 11.42
N MET A 9 16.21 -0.27 12.09
CA MET A 9 14.98 -0.74 11.44
C MET A 9 14.20 0.40 10.76
N VAL A 10 14.04 1.55 11.42
CA VAL A 10 13.38 2.73 10.84
C VAL A 10 14.15 3.23 9.62
N SER A 11 15.47 3.27 9.69
CA SER A 11 16.32 3.72 8.57
C SER A 11 16.22 2.77 7.37
N VAL A 12 16.24 1.47 7.61
CA VAL A 12 16.08 0.46 6.55
C VAL A 12 14.69 0.50 5.94
N MET A 13 13.63 0.66 6.74
CA MET A 13 12.27 0.85 6.24
C MET A 13 12.16 2.11 5.36
N ALA A 14 12.76 3.22 5.79
CA ALA A 14 12.77 4.46 5.02
C ALA A 14 13.51 4.30 3.69
N PHE A 15 14.67 3.63 3.70
CA PHE A 15 15.42 3.32 2.48
C PHE A 15 14.65 2.37 1.56
N GLY A 16 14.02 1.33 2.10
CA GLY A 16 13.11 0.45 1.37
C GLY A 16 11.97 1.24 0.71
N SER A 17 11.33 2.17 1.45
CA SER A 17 10.29 3.04 0.94
C SER A 17 10.77 3.95 -0.20
N PHE A 18 11.98 4.48 -0.09
CA PHE A 18 12.60 5.26 -1.16
C PHE A 18 12.76 4.42 -2.44
N LEU A 19 13.36 3.24 -2.35
CA LEU A 19 13.52 2.35 -3.50
C LEU A 19 12.18 1.87 -4.07
N GLY A 20 11.21 1.60 -3.21
CA GLY A 20 9.87 1.18 -3.59
C GLY A 20 9.13 2.21 -4.43
N ARG A 21 9.30 3.51 -4.16
CA ARG A 21 8.70 4.58 -4.97
C ARG A 21 9.18 4.54 -6.42
N PHE A 22 10.48 4.34 -6.64
CA PHE A 22 11.03 4.21 -8.00
C PHE A 22 10.65 2.88 -8.64
N GLY A 23 10.85 1.75 -7.93
CA GLY A 23 10.61 0.42 -8.46
C GLY A 23 9.15 0.19 -8.84
N PHE A 24 8.22 0.45 -7.93
CA PHE A 24 6.80 0.28 -8.20
C PHE A 24 6.25 1.39 -9.11
N GLY A 25 6.80 2.62 -9.06
CA GLY A 25 6.47 3.66 -10.01
C GLY A 25 6.75 3.21 -11.43
N PHE A 26 7.99 2.82 -11.71
CA PHE A 26 8.41 2.29 -13.01
C PHE A 26 7.61 1.03 -13.41
N LEU A 27 7.42 0.09 -12.49
CA LEU A 27 6.66 -1.13 -12.75
C LEU A 27 5.21 -0.80 -13.10
N SER A 28 4.59 0.18 -12.45
CA SER A 28 3.21 0.58 -12.70
C SER A 28 2.98 1.15 -14.09
N ASP A 29 4.01 1.75 -14.70
CA ASP A 29 3.96 2.23 -16.08
C ASP A 29 3.92 1.08 -17.10
N HIS A 30 4.51 -0.08 -16.76
CA HIS A 30 4.60 -1.24 -17.65
C HIS A 30 3.44 -2.23 -17.51
N ILE A 31 3.04 -2.55 -16.27
CA ILE A 31 1.99 -3.56 -15.99
C ILE A 31 0.62 -2.93 -15.73
N GLY A 32 0.55 -1.60 -15.70
CA GLY A 32 -0.64 -0.83 -15.36
C GLY A 32 -0.78 -0.53 -13.87
N ARG A 33 -1.31 0.66 -13.56
CA ARG A 33 -1.40 1.21 -12.19
C ARG A 33 -2.09 0.26 -11.19
N TYR A 34 -3.28 -0.22 -11.55
CA TYR A 34 -4.07 -1.11 -10.68
C TYR A 34 -3.37 -2.46 -10.44
N ASN A 35 -2.72 -3.03 -11.45
CA ASN A 35 -2.00 -4.31 -11.30
C ASN A 35 -0.79 -4.15 -10.38
N ALA A 36 -0.03 -3.07 -10.52
CA ALA A 36 1.11 -2.78 -9.67
C ALA A 36 0.68 -2.55 -8.20
N LEU A 37 -0.47 -1.88 -7.98
CA LEU A 37 -1.03 -1.68 -6.65
C LEU A 37 -1.47 -3.01 -6.02
N ILE A 38 -2.16 -3.87 -6.77
CA ILE A 38 -2.53 -5.22 -6.32
C ILE A 38 -1.27 -6.02 -5.96
N LEU A 39 -0.26 -6.02 -6.81
CA LEU A 39 1.00 -6.71 -6.55
C LEU A 39 1.67 -6.22 -5.26
N SER A 40 1.72 -4.91 -5.03
CA SER A 40 2.26 -4.32 -3.80
C SER A 40 1.48 -4.80 -2.56
N LEU A 41 0.14 -4.82 -2.62
CA LEU A 41 -0.69 -5.29 -1.52
C LEU A 41 -0.56 -6.80 -1.27
N VAL A 42 -0.41 -7.61 -2.32
CA VAL A 42 -0.17 -9.06 -2.19
C VAL A 42 1.16 -9.32 -1.50
N ILE A 43 2.23 -8.68 -1.95
CA ILE A 43 3.55 -8.80 -1.32
C ILE A 43 3.47 -8.35 0.14
N ASN A 44 2.82 -7.23 0.42
CA ASN A 44 2.65 -6.72 1.79
C ASN A 44 1.89 -7.71 2.68
N ALA A 45 0.78 -8.29 2.21
CA ALA A 45 0.00 -9.29 2.97
C ALA A 45 0.84 -10.53 3.29
N ILE A 46 1.60 -11.05 2.31
CA ILE A 46 2.48 -12.22 2.50
C ILE A 46 3.56 -11.90 3.53
N VAL A 47 4.23 -10.76 3.42
CA VAL A 47 5.32 -10.38 4.33
C VAL A 47 4.79 -10.15 5.75
N MET A 48 3.65 -9.51 5.90
CA MET A 48 3.04 -9.28 7.22
C MET A 48 2.70 -10.58 7.93
N VAL A 49 2.06 -11.53 7.23
CA VAL A 49 1.60 -12.78 7.85
C VAL A 49 2.72 -13.81 8.01
N LEU A 50 3.52 -14.03 6.97
CA LEU A 50 4.48 -15.14 6.96
C LEU A 50 5.87 -14.76 7.50
N LEU A 51 6.36 -13.55 7.20
CA LEU A 51 7.71 -13.15 7.59
C LEU A 51 7.73 -12.41 8.93
N LEU A 52 6.89 -11.39 9.13
CA LEU A 52 6.88 -10.63 10.38
C LEU A 52 6.22 -11.42 11.52
N GLY A 53 5.18 -12.21 11.23
CA GLY A 53 4.53 -13.06 12.23
C GLY A 53 5.42 -14.19 12.76
N GLN A 54 6.44 -14.61 12.01
CA GLN A 54 7.33 -15.72 12.34
C GLN A 54 8.80 -15.32 12.46
N ALA A 55 9.12 -14.03 12.41
CA ALA A 55 10.49 -13.54 12.47
C ALA A 55 11.12 -13.82 13.84
N THR A 56 12.09 -14.74 13.90
CA THR A 56 12.81 -15.13 15.12
C THR A 56 14.18 -14.48 15.23
N SER A 57 14.72 -13.91 14.15
CA SER A 57 16.02 -13.26 14.12
C SER A 57 15.92 -11.79 13.70
N PHE A 58 16.85 -10.97 14.18
CA PHE A 58 16.97 -9.57 13.80
C PHE A 58 17.07 -9.38 12.28
N ILE A 59 17.85 -10.24 11.60
CA ILE A 59 18.07 -10.15 10.16
C ILE A 59 16.78 -10.45 9.39
N SER A 60 16.03 -11.49 9.78
CA SER A 60 14.75 -11.83 9.13
C SER A 60 13.72 -10.71 9.30
N PHE A 61 13.70 -10.09 10.48
CA PHE A 61 12.83 -8.94 10.74
C PHE A 61 13.24 -7.71 9.91
N LEU A 62 14.56 -7.45 9.79
CA LEU A 62 15.10 -6.35 9.01
C LEU A 62 14.77 -6.48 7.52
N LEU A 63 14.90 -7.68 6.96
CA LEU A 63 14.51 -7.97 5.57
C LEU A 63 13.01 -7.78 5.35
N ALA A 64 12.19 -8.31 6.25
CA ALA A 64 10.74 -8.17 6.16
C ALA A 64 10.30 -6.70 6.19
N ILE A 65 10.83 -5.90 7.13
CA ILE A 65 10.47 -4.48 7.25
C ILE A 65 10.96 -3.64 6.06
N SER A 66 12.07 -4.03 5.44
CA SER A 66 12.57 -3.43 4.19
C SER A 66 11.58 -3.62 3.04
N VAL A 67 11.03 -4.82 2.88
CA VAL A 67 10.03 -5.12 1.85
C VAL A 67 8.70 -4.41 2.13
N VAL A 68 8.26 -4.37 3.39
CA VAL A 68 7.07 -3.57 3.80
C VAL A 68 7.28 -2.10 3.47
N GLY A 69 8.47 -1.56 3.76
CA GLY A 69 8.84 -0.21 3.37
C GLY A 69 8.74 0.02 1.87
N ALA A 70 9.24 -0.91 1.06
CA ALA A 70 9.16 -0.83 -0.40
C ALA A 70 7.71 -0.85 -0.91
N CYS A 71 6.86 -1.72 -0.38
CA CYS A 71 5.44 -1.76 -0.70
C CYS A 71 4.72 -0.46 -0.32
N PHE A 72 5.02 0.08 0.87
CA PHE A 72 4.49 1.36 1.32
C PHE A 72 4.90 2.51 0.38
N GLY A 73 6.19 2.60 0.05
CA GLY A 73 6.69 3.60 -0.89
C GLY A 73 6.06 3.48 -2.27
N GLY A 74 5.91 2.25 -2.77
CA GLY A 74 5.24 1.94 -4.03
C GLY A 74 3.80 2.41 -4.05
N THR A 75 3.03 2.11 -3.01
CA THR A 75 1.65 2.57 -2.87
C THR A 75 1.56 4.09 -2.90
N MET A 76 2.49 4.79 -2.21
CA MET A 76 2.55 6.25 -2.19
C MET A 76 2.85 6.89 -3.56
N SER A 77 3.48 6.18 -4.50
CA SER A 77 3.70 6.67 -5.86
C SER A 77 2.57 6.29 -6.82
N ILE A 78 1.99 5.09 -6.67
CA ILE A 78 0.95 4.58 -7.56
C ILE A 78 -0.40 5.28 -7.34
N VAL A 79 -0.82 5.52 -6.10
CA VAL A 79 -2.15 6.10 -5.80
C VAL A 79 -2.34 7.49 -6.39
N PRO A 80 -1.38 8.45 -6.26
CA PRO A 80 -1.49 9.72 -6.97
C PRO A 80 -1.54 9.56 -8.49
N ALA A 81 -0.78 8.62 -9.05
CA ALA A 81 -0.80 8.35 -10.48
C ALA A 81 -2.18 7.86 -10.96
N ILE A 82 -2.84 6.96 -10.21
CA ILE A 82 -4.21 6.52 -10.50
C ILE A 82 -5.18 7.72 -10.50
N VAL A 83 -5.07 8.62 -9.52
CA VAL A 83 -5.93 9.82 -9.44
C VAL A 83 -5.68 10.75 -10.63
N GLY A 84 -4.41 10.93 -11.00
CA GLY A 84 -4.04 11.74 -12.18
C GLY A 84 -4.58 11.17 -13.48
N ASP A 85 -4.46 9.85 -13.67
CA ASP A 85 -4.94 9.17 -14.87
C ASP A 85 -6.49 9.18 -14.95
N ALA A 86 -7.17 8.99 -13.81
CA ALA A 86 -8.64 8.91 -13.77
C ALA A 86 -9.34 10.28 -13.91
N PHE A 87 -8.80 11.33 -13.30
CA PHE A 87 -9.45 12.64 -13.20
C PHE A 87 -8.73 13.76 -13.95
N GLY A 88 -7.60 13.46 -14.58
CA GLY A 88 -6.78 14.43 -15.28
C GLY A 88 -5.99 15.36 -14.35
N SER A 89 -5.12 16.18 -14.94
CA SER A 89 -4.22 17.07 -14.21
C SER A 89 -4.85 18.39 -13.75
N ALA A 90 -5.95 18.84 -14.39
CA ALA A 90 -6.52 20.16 -14.17
C ALA A 90 -6.99 20.40 -12.72
N ASN A 91 -7.60 19.39 -12.08
CA ASN A 91 -8.08 19.45 -10.69
C ASN A 91 -7.44 18.39 -9.80
N PHE A 92 -6.19 17.99 -10.12
CA PHE A 92 -5.49 16.92 -9.42
C PHE A 92 -5.42 17.12 -7.91
N GLY A 93 -5.03 18.32 -7.45
CA GLY A 93 -4.92 18.62 -6.01
C GLY A 93 -6.24 18.45 -5.27
N GLN A 94 -7.35 18.89 -5.86
CA GLN A 94 -8.67 18.75 -5.27
C GLN A 94 -9.11 17.28 -5.23
N ASN A 95 -8.96 16.54 -6.31
CA ASN A 95 -9.33 15.12 -6.37
C ASN A 95 -8.48 14.27 -5.42
N TYR A 96 -7.17 14.52 -5.36
CA TYR A 96 -6.27 13.80 -4.46
C TYR A 96 -6.56 14.12 -2.98
N SER A 97 -7.03 15.33 -2.65
CA SER A 97 -7.39 15.70 -1.28
C SER A 97 -8.56 14.88 -0.72
N PHE A 98 -9.43 14.30 -1.55
CA PHE A 98 -10.47 13.37 -1.12
C PHE A 98 -9.95 11.96 -0.84
N VAL A 99 -8.86 11.56 -1.46
CA VAL A 99 -8.24 10.24 -1.24
C VAL A 99 -7.32 10.24 -0.02
N TYR A 100 -6.61 11.35 0.22
CA TYR A 100 -5.61 11.47 1.26
C TYR A 100 -6.12 11.28 2.72
N PRO A 101 -7.36 11.67 3.10
CA PRO A 101 -7.90 11.42 4.44
C PRO A 101 -7.91 9.95 4.84
N GLY A 102 -8.07 9.02 3.89
CA GLY A 102 -7.95 7.58 4.16
C GLY A 102 -6.58 7.20 4.72
N TYR A 103 -5.51 7.78 4.19
CA TYR A 103 -4.15 7.61 4.72
C TYR A 103 -4.03 8.20 6.13
N THR A 104 -4.60 9.37 6.37
CA THR A 104 -4.57 10.03 7.69
C THR A 104 -5.25 9.16 8.75
N VAL A 105 -6.44 8.63 8.45
CA VAL A 105 -7.16 7.72 9.36
C VAL A 105 -6.33 6.47 9.65
N ALA A 106 -5.75 5.85 8.63
CA ALA A 106 -4.91 4.67 8.76
C ALA A 106 -3.68 4.93 9.65
N SER A 107 -3.09 6.13 9.57
CA SER A 107 -1.93 6.52 10.38
C SER A 107 -2.23 6.63 11.88
N PHE A 108 -3.48 6.89 12.25
CA PHE A 108 -3.93 6.87 13.65
C PHE A 108 -4.35 5.47 14.09
N VAL A 109 -5.16 4.79 13.28
CA VAL A 109 -5.73 3.48 13.64
C VAL A 109 -4.65 2.39 13.73
N GLY A 110 -3.67 2.40 12.82
CA GLY A 110 -2.61 1.39 12.78
C GLY A 110 -1.82 1.27 14.09
N PRO A 111 -1.19 2.35 14.59
CA PRO A 111 -0.50 2.32 15.87
C PRO A 111 -1.40 2.00 17.07
N MET A 112 -2.66 2.45 17.08
CA MET A 112 -3.61 2.12 18.15
C MET A 112 -3.92 0.62 18.22
N VAL A 113 -4.16 -0.02 17.07
CA VAL A 113 -4.36 -1.47 16.98
C VAL A 113 -3.11 -2.22 17.41
N ALA A 114 -1.93 -1.78 16.99
CA ALA A 114 -0.67 -2.40 17.39
C ALA A 114 -0.45 -2.29 18.91
N ALA A 115 -0.66 -1.11 19.50
CA ALA A 115 -0.49 -0.88 20.94
C ALA A 115 -1.47 -1.71 21.77
N SER A 116 -2.77 -1.67 21.45
CA SER A 116 -3.79 -2.46 22.15
C SER A 116 -3.55 -3.96 22.08
N THR A 117 -3.02 -4.45 20.96
CA THR A 117 -2.68 -5.86 20.81
C THR A 117 -1.53 -6.27 21.72
N VAL A 118 -0.51 -5.42 21.85
CA VAL A 118 0.64 -5.69 22.73
C VAL A 118 0.24 -5.61 24.20
N GLU A 119 -0.59 -4.65 24.57
CA GLU A 119 -1.11 -4.55 25.96
C GLU A 119 -1.93 -5.77 26.35
N ALA A 120 -2.78 -6.28 25.43
CA ALA A 120 -3.67 -7.39 25.73
C ALA A 120 -2.98 -8.76 25.67
N LEU A 121 -2.05 -8.98 24.76
CA LEU A 121 -1.52 -10.31 24.41
C LEU A 121 0.01 -10.41 24.56
N GLY A 122 0.70 -9.33 24.88
CA GLY A 122 2.15 -9.29 25.06
C GLY A 122 2.97 -9.51 23.78
N THR A 123 2.32 -9.49 22.59
CA THR A 123 2.97 -9.77 21.31
C THR A 123 2.37 -8.94 20.17
N TYR A 124 3.20 -8.63 19.16
CA TYR A 124 2.77 -7.94 17.94
C TYR A 124 2.20 -8.86 16.85
N VAL A 125 2.32 -10.18 17.01
CA VAL A 125 1.91 -11.16 15.96
C VAL A 125 0.46 -10.98 15.51
N PRO A 126 -0.53 -10.82 16.40
CA PRO A 126 -1.90 -10.59 15.97
C PRO A 126 -2.10 -9.26 15.23
N ALA A 127 -1.34 -8.21 15.57
CA ALA A 127 -1.38 -6.94 14.85
C ALA A 127 -0.91 -7.11 13.40
N PHE A 128 0.15 -7.88 13.15
CA PHE A 128 0.60 -8.20 11.79
C PHE A 128 -0.43 -9.03 11.02
N THR A 129 -1.12 -9.96 11.69
CA THR A 129 -2.19 -10.75 11.07
C THR A 129 -3.38 -9.87 10.66
N VAL A 130 -3.78 -8.93 11.52
CA VAL A 130 -4.83 -7.94 11.21
C VAL A 130 -4.41 -7.04 10.04
N ALA A 131 -3.16 -6.56 10.02
CA ALA A 131 -2.64 -5.76 8.91
C ALA A 131 -2.62 -6.54 7.59
N GLY A 132 -2.27 -7.82 7.63
CA GLY A 132 -2.35 -8.74 6.48
C GLY A 132 -3.80 -8.90 5.99
N ALA A 133 -4.76 -9.11 6.89
CA ALA A 133 -6.17 -9.22 6.55
C ALA A 133 -6.72 -7.93 5.91
N ILE A 134 -6.34 -6.76 6.44
CA ILE A 134 -6.70 -5.45 5.86
C ILE A 134 -6.10 -5.31 4.44
N SER A 135 -4.88 -5.80 4.21
CA SER A 135 -4.27 -5.80 2.88
C SER A 135 -5.05 -6.65 1.89
N VAL A 136 -5.60 -7.80 2.31
CA VAL A 136 -6.47 -8.64 1.47
C VAL A 136 -7.77 -7.92 1.12
N ILE A 137 -8.39 -7.24 2.09
CA ILE A 137 -9.58 -6.39 1.82
C ILE A 137 -9.21 -5.30 0.82
N GLY A 138 -8.05 -4.66 0.98
CA GLY A 138 -7.52 -3.68 0.04
C GLY A 138 -7.40 -4.22 -1.39
N ILE A 139 -6.90 -5.46 -1.57
CA ILE A 139 -6.81 -6.11 -2.88
C ILE A 139 -8.18 -6.23 -3.54
N VAL A 140 -9.20 -6.67 -2.79
CA VAL A 140 -10.57 -6.79 -3.30
C VAL A 140 -11.12 -5.43 -3.73
N LEU A 141 -10.93 -4.40 -2.91
CA LEU A 141 -11.38 -3.04 -3.22
C LEU A 141 -10.68 -2.47 -4.48
N VAL A 142 -9.37 -2.67 -4.62
CA VAL A 142 -8.63 -2.24 -5.80
C VAL A 142 -9.08 -3.00 -7.05
N PHE A 143 -9.39 -4.30 -6.93
CA PHE A 143 -9.92 -5.08 -8.03
C PHE A 143 -11.29 -4.57 -8.49
N VAL A 144 -12.18 -4.26 -7.55
CA VAL A 144 -13.50 -3.66 -7.86
C VAL A 144 -13.32 -2.28 -8.51
N ALA A 145 -12.44 -1.44 -7.96
CA ALA A 145 -12.15 -0.12 -8.55
C ALA A 145 -11.62 -0.23 -9.99
N LYS A 146 -10.72 -1.20 -10.24
CA LYS A 146 -10.23 -1.51 -11.58
C LYS A 146 -11.36 -1.86 -12.53
N MET A 147 -12.26 -2.78 -12.14
CA MET A 147 -13.40 -3.19 -12.97
C MET A 147 -14.34 -2.01 -13.30
N LEU A 148 -14.58 -1.14 -12.30
CA LEU A 148 -15.43 0.05 -12.50
C LEU A 148 -14.77 1.05 -13.45
N ALA A 149 -13.45 1.27 -13.32
CA ALA A 149 -12.72 2.18 -14.19
C ALA A 149 -12.82 1.73 -15.67
N TYR A 150 -12.56 0.45 -15.95
CA TYR A 150 -12.68 -0.08 -17.32
C TYR A 150 -14.11 0.06 -17.89
N LYS A 151 -15.14 -0.23 -17.09
CA LYS A 151 -16.54 -0.06 -17.53
C LYS A 151 -16.89 1.39 -17.87
N LEU A 152 -16.31 2.36 -17.14
CA LEU A 152 -16.53 3.77 -17.41
C LEU A 152 -15.81 4.23 -18.69
N GLU A 153 -14.62 3.73 -18.95
CA GLU A 153 -13.89 3.98 -20.20
C GLU A 153 -14.62 3.42 -21.41
N ASP A 154 -15.09 2.17 -21.35
CA ASP A 154 -15.86 1.54 -22.43
C ASP A 154 -17.15 2.33 -22.73
N LYS A 155 -17.86 2.77 -21.68
CA LYS A 155 -19.08 3.56 -21.84
C LYS A 155 -18.82 4.93 -22.46
N LYS A 156 -17.72 5.57 -22.10
CA LYS A 156 -17.29 6.84 -22.66
C LYS A 156 -16.94 6.71 -24.13
N ALA A 157 -16.17 5.69 -24.49
CA ALA A 157 -15.81 5.39 -25.88
C ALA A 157 -17.06 5.12 -26.77
N ALA A 158 -18.06 4.39 -26.23
CA ALA A 158 -19.32 4.15 -26.93
C ALA A 158 -20.11 5.46 -27.19
N MET A 159 -20.20 6.36 -26.19
CA MET A 159 -20.88 7.64 -26.36
C MET A 159 -20.16 8.57 -27.35
N ASP A 160 -18.83 8.58 -27.35
CA ASP A 160 -18.05 9.38 -28.30
C ASP A 160 -18.21 8.88 -29.75
N THR A 161 -18.44 7.57 -29.93
CA THR A 161 -18.71 6.96 -31.25
C THR A 161 -20.13 7.24 -31.76
N GLU A 162 -21.13 7.36 -30.87
CA GLU A 162 -22.50 7.71 -31.25
C GLU A 162 -22.67 9.21 -31.56
N ALA A 163 -21.75 10.05 -31.05
CA ALA A 163 -21.79 11.50 -31.24
C ALA A 163 -21.03 11.99 -32.49
N ALA A 164 -20.27 11.12 -33.17
CA ALA A 164 -19.47 11.39 -34.36
C ALA A 164 -20.16 10.95 -35.65
#